data_ffbb9a08b1da5613f96cfe86f86ff5cd
#
_entry.id   ffbb9a08b1da5613f96cfe86f86ff5cd
#
_cell.length_a   1.000
_cell.length_b   1.000
_cell.length_c   1.000
_cell.angle_alpha   90.00
_cell.angle_beta   90.00
_cell.angle_gamma   90.00
#
_symmetry.space_group_name_H-M   'P 1'
#
loop_
_entity.id
_entity.type
_entity.pdbx_description
1 polymer ?
#
loop_
_entity_poly.entity_id
_entity_poly.type
_entity_poly.pdbx_seq_one_letter_code
_entity_poly.pdbx_strand_id
1 'polypeptide(L)'
;MRSKASYFSISKPLIIENMRRFWAIPALAFLVYFLSGSFPILMSYRHLNRIANYIEMSLNNQQPFFMFAHLMFPVVTAVVIFRYLQGISSVSVMHAMPFTRAKLYNSGFISGLILIISPILINGLILLAISKPVFNEYGTETGMHQDTVNVFARAEILHWIWVSIIIVLIIYAISVFAGIVTGNALMHFATALWFNFLVPALYGVFIAYFSHYLYGFDTTGNWLEYGMKITPFLNVLQNEGNLGVYSTIFYVINFLVLYVITSLLYQKRKLERATDSLV
;
A
#
# COMPACT_ATOMS: atom_id res chain seq x y z
N MET A 1 -22.39 32.99 12.64
CA MET A 1 -21.06 32.55 13.14
C MET A 1 -20.53 31.42 12.28
N ARG A 2 -19.59 31.65 11.36
CA ARG A 2 -18.90 30.58 10.67
C ARG A 2 -17.86 30.00 11.65
N SER A 3 -18.13 28.84 12.23
CA SER A 3 -17.14 28.07 12.97
C SER A 3 -15.92 27.89 12.06
N LYS A 4 -14.74 28.25 12.52
CA LYS A 4 -13.46 27.98 11.83
C LYS A 4 -13.40 26.47 11.63
N ALA A 5 -13.68 26.01 10.41
CA ALA A 5 -13.65 24.59 10.09
C ALA A 5 -12.19 24.11 10.29
N SER A 6 -11.98 23.27 11.28
CA SER A 6 -10.68 22.64 11.50
C SER A 6 -10.34 21.78 10.27
N TYR A 7 -9.14 21.95 9.72
CA TYR A 7 -8.63 21.17 8.58
C TYR A 7 -8.66 19.66 8.84
N PHE A 8 -8.62 19.23 10.09
CA PHE A 8 -8.61 17.84 10.53
C PHE A 8 -9.95 17.35 11.10
N SER A 9 -11.06 17.98 10.72
CA SER A 9 -12.37 17.52 11.19
C SER A 9 -12.76 16.18 10.54
N ILE A 10 -13.30 15.25 11.36
CA ILE A 10 -13.69 13.89 11.01
C ILE A 10 -15.14 13.66 11.38
N SER A 11 -15.85 12.79 10.65
CA SER A 11 -17.22 12.37 10.94
C SER A 11 -17.28 10.87 11.22
N LYS A 12 -17.47 10.49 12.49
CA LYS A 12 -17.63 9.09 12.89
C LYS A 12 -18.78 8.38 12.15
N PRO A 13 -20.00 8.99 12.01
CA PRO A 13 -21.09 8.36 11.27
C PRO A 13 -20.71 8.01 9.82
N LEU A 14 -19.98 8.91 9.13
CA LEU A 14 -19.56 8.68 7.76
C LEU A 14 -18.53 7.54 7.65
N ILE A 15 -17.62 7.44 8.62
CA ILE A 15 -16.67 6.32 8.67
C ILE A 15 -17.41 5.00 8.86
N ILE A 16 -18.33 4.91 9.80
CA ILE A 16 -19.10 3.70 10.08
C ILE A 16 -19.94 3.29 8.86
N GLU A 17 -20.55 4.26 8.18
CA GLU A 17 -21.31 4.00 6.96
C GLU A 17 -20.44 3.46 5.83
N ASN A 18 -19.26 4.05 5.61
CA ASN A 18 -18.30 3.55 4.63
C ASN A 18 -17.83 2.13 4.97
N MET A 19 -17.54 1.83 6.23
CA MET A 19 -17.15 0.49 6.66
C MET A 19 -18.28 -0.53 6.44
N ARG A 20 -19.53 -0.17 6.77
CA ARG A 20 -20.70 -1.02 6.54
C ARG A 20 -20.95 -1.26 5.06
N ARG A 21 -20.79 -0.23 4.25
CA ARG A 21 -21.03 -0.29 2.80
C ARG A 21 -19.99 -1.10 2.06
N PHE A 22 -18.72 -1.00 2.47
CA PHE A 22 -17.57 -1.58 1.75
C PHE A 22 -16.89 -2.73 2.49
N TRP A 23 -17.60 -3.39 3.41
CA TRP A 23 -17.07 -4.49 4.23
C TRP A 23 -16.52 -5.68 3.41
N ALA A 24 -17.00 -5.85 2.19
CA ALA A 24 -16.54 -6.93 1.30
C ALA A 24 -15.06 -6.78 0.92
N ILE A 25 -14.51 -5.55 0.86
CA ILE A 25 -13.12 -5.31 0.52
C ILE A 25 -12.17 -5.89 1.59
N PRO A 26 -12.27 -5.52 2.87
CA PRO A 26 -11.42 -6.10 3.90
C PRO A 26 -11.68 -7.60 4.10
N ALA A 27 -12.89 -8.11 3.85
CA ALA A 27 -13.19 -9.53 3.92
C ALA A 27 -12.44 -10.31 2.83
N LEU A 28 -12.46 -9.83 1.58
CA LEU A 28 -11.69 -10.43 0.49
C LEU A 28 -10.18 -10.31 0.71
N ALA A 29 -9.70 -9.15 1.16
CA ALA A 29 -8.30 -8.97 1.49
C ALA A 29 -7.86 -9.92 2.61
N PHE A 30 -8.68 -10.06 3.66
CA PHE A 30 -8.44 -11.03 4.73
C PHE A 30 -8.33 -12.45 4.18
N LEU A 31 -9.26 -12.87 3.31
CA LEU A 31 -9.22 -14.20 2.71
C LEU A 31 -7.95 -14.43 1.90
N VAL A 32 -7.52 -13.45 1.09
CA VAL A 32 -6.28 -13.58 0.31
C VAL A 32 -5.08 -13.73 1.23
N TYR A 33 -4.91 -12.86 2.23
CA TYR A 33 -3.80 -12.96 3.19
C TYR A 33 -3.88 -14.24 4.02
N PHE A 34 -5.07 -14.65 4.42
CA PHE A 34 -5.27 -15.87 5.20
C PHE A 34 -4.93 -17.13 4.41
N LEU A 35 -5.50 -17.28 3.20
CA LEU A 35 -5.31 -18.48 2.38
C LEU A 35 -3.88 -18.60 1.86
N SER A 36 -3.22 -17.48 1.55
CA SER A 36 -1.85 -17.49 1.05
C SER A 36 -0.77 -17.40 2.12
N GLY A 37 -1.09 -17.06 3.36
CA GLY A 37 -0.11 -16.93 4.45
C GLY A 37 -0.45 -17.81 5.64
N SER A 38 -1.47 -17.41 6.41
CA SER A 38 -1.78 -18.04 7.69
C SER A 38 -2.26 -19.49 7.55
N PHE A 39 -3.06 -19.81 6.54
CA PHE A 39 -3.66 -21.12 6.36
C PHE A 39 -2.64 -22.25 6.07
N PRO A 40 -1.67 -22.11 5.16
CA PRO A 40 -0.64 -23.13 4.96
C PRO A 40 0.21 -23.38 6.20
N ILE A 41 0.49 -22.33 6.98
CA ILE A 41 1.23 -22.43 8.24
C ILE A 41 0.41 -23.19 9.28
N LEU A 42 -0.89 -22.90 9.40
CA LEU A 42 -1.79 -23.62 10.30
C LEU A 42 -1.92 -25.10 9.94
N MET A 43 -2.08 -25.42 8.66
CA MET A 43 -2.16 -26.81 8.18
C MET A 43 -0.89 -27.61 8.47
N SER A 44 0.26 -26.96 8.37
CA SER A 44 1.56 -27.58 8.60
C SER A 44 2.09 -27.38 10.03
N TYR A 45 1.25 -26.97 10.99
CA TYR A 45 1.69 -26.53 12.32
C TYR A 45 2.55 -27.55 13.08
N ARG A 46 2.31 -28.85 12.87
CA ARG A 46 3.11 -29.93 13.49
C ARG A 46 4.50 -30.10 12.86
N HIS A 47 4.68 -29.64 11.62
CA HIS A 47 5.88 -29.88 10.81
C HIS A 47 6.39 -28.59 10.13
N LEU A 48 6.40 -27.44 10.85
CA LEU A 48 6.76 -26.14 10.28
C LEU A 48 8.15 -26.09 9.67
N ASN A 49 9.11 -26.85 10.19
CA ASN A 49 10.47 -26.91 9.61
C ASN A 49 10.47 -27.40 8.15
N ARG A 50 9.45 -28.20 7.73
CA ARG A 50 9.33 -28.63 6.32
C ARG A 50 8.91 -27.50 5.37
N ILE A 51 8.31 -26.46 5.90
CA ILE A 51 7.84 -25.28 5.13
C ILE A 51 8.56 -24.00 5.55
N ALA A 52 9.76 -24.11 6.14
CA ALA A 52 10.52 -22.96 6.62
C ALA A 52 10.76 -21.93 5.49
N ASN A 53 11.19 -22.37 4.30
CA ASN A 53 11.37 -21.50 3.13
C ASN A 53 10.07 -20.79 2.71
N TYR A 54 8.92 -21.46 2.79
CA TYR A 54 7.63 -20.85 2.49
C TYR A 54 7.26 -19.77 3.50
N ILE A 55 7.51 -20.04 4.80
CA ILE A 55 7.27 -19.09 5.88
C ILE A 55 8.12 -17.84 5.66
N GLU A 56 9.41 -18.02 5.40
CA GLU A 56 10.35 -16.94 5.13
C GLU A 56 9.91 -16.10 3.94
N MET A 57 9.63 -16.72 2.80
CA MET A 57 9.14 -16.03 1.59
C MET A 57 7.84 -15.26 1.85
N SER A 58 6.95 -15.81 2.69
CA SER A 58 5.70 -15.16 3.06
C SER A 58 5.93 -13.95 3.96
N LEU A 59 6.78 -14.06 4.98
CA LEU A 59 7.07 -12.97 5.91
C LEU A 59 7.96 -11.88 5.29
N ASN A 60 8.70 -12.20 4.25
CA ASN A 60 9.46 -11.21 3.45
C ASN A 60 8.61 -10.52 2.37
N ASN A 61 7.29 -10.68 2.36
CA ASN A 61 6.38 -10.10 1.37
C ASN A 61 6.73 -10.44 -0.10
N GLN A 62 7.49 -11.51 -0.34
CA GLN A 62 7.89 -11.94 -1.69
C GLN A 62 6.87 -12.89 -2.33
N GLN A 63 5.89 -13.34 -1.54
CA GLN A 63 4.86 -14.21 -2.05
C GLN A 63 3.95 -13.47 -3.06
N PRO A 64 3.75 -14.01 -4.29
CA PRO A 64 3.04 -13.29 -5.36
C PRO A 64 1.62 -12.84 -4.99
N PHE A 65 0.87 -13.66 -4.23
CA PHE A 65 -0.48 -13.28 -3.79
C PHE A 65 -0.48 -12.13 -2.79
N PHE A 66 0.53 -12.05 -1.91
CA PHE A 66 0.67 -10.90 -1.02
C PHE A 66 0.99 -9.63 -1.81
N MET A 67 1.89 -9.72 -2.76
CA MET A 67 2.24 -8.60 -3.61
C MET A 67 1.04 -8.09 -4.41
N PHE A 68 0.28 -9.01 -5.01
CA PHE A 68 -0.96 -8.68 -5.69
C PHE A 68 -1.95 -8.01 -4.75
N ALA A 69 -2.14 -8.55 -3.54
CA ALA A 69 -3.04 -7.99 -2.54
C ALA A 69 -2.61 -6.58 -2.09
N HIS A 70 -1.32 -6.39 -1.81
CA HIS A 70 -0.78 -5.07 -1.42
C HIS A 70 -0.98 -4.01 -2.51
N LEU A 71 -0.96 -4.38 -3.79
CA LEU A 71 -1.20 -3.45 -4.89
C LEU A 71 -2.70 -3.22 -5.12
N MET A 72 -3.48 -4.29 -5.26
CA MET A 72 -4.87 -4.21 -5.72
C MET A 72 -5.83 -3.68 -4.67
N PHE A 73 -5.76 -4.13 -3.42
CA PHE A 73 -6.74 -3.70 -2.41
C PHE A 73 -6.68 -2.22 -2.09
N PRO A 74 -5.52 -1.55 -1.94
CA PRO A 74 -5.48 -0.10 -1.76
C PRO A 74 -6.04 0.66 -2.96
N VAL A 75 -5.72 0.23 -4.20
CA VAL A 75 -6.23 0.85 -5.43
C VAL A 75 -7.75 0.73 -5.51
N VAL A 76 -8.29 -0.49 -5.35
CA VAL A 76 -9.75 -0.73 -5.37
C VAL A 76 -10.45 0.06 -4.27
N THR A 77 -9.89 0.09 -3.06
CA THR A 77 -10.45 0.84 -1.93
C THR A 77 -10.51 2.34 -2.24
N ALA A 78 -9.46 2.91 -2.81
CA ALA A 78 -9.44 4.31 -3.21
C ALA A 78 -10.51 4.59 -4.28
N VAL A 79 -10.59 3.76 -5.32
CA VAL A 79 -11.59 3.90 -6.40
C VAL A 79 -13.01 3.85 -5.85
N VAL A 80 -13.30 2.91 -4.97
CA VAL A 80 -14.67 2.70 -4.46
C VAL A 80 -15.08 3.80 -3.48
N ILE A 81 -14.20 4.22 -2.57
CA ILE A 81 -14.51 5.28 -1.60
C ILE A 81 -14.67 6.64 -2.28
N PHE A 82 -13.78 6.97 -3.23
CA PHE A 82 -13.80 8.26 -3.91
C PHE A 82 -14.61 8.25 -5.22
N ARG A 83 -15.34 7.16 -5.52
CA ARG A 83 -16.20 7.04 -6.70
C ARG A 83 -17.22 8.18 -6.83
N TYR A 84 -17.69 8.72 -5.72
CA TYR A 84 -18.63 9.83 -5.73
C TYR A 84 -18.12 11.09 -6.43
N LEU A 85 -16.80 11.26 -6.54
CA LEU A 85 -16.18 12.39 -7.25
C LEU A 85 -16.30 12.32 -8.77
N GLN A 86 -16.69 11.16 -9.31
CA GLN A 86 -16.67 10.83 -10.73
C GLN A 86 -18.06 10.85 -11.38
N GLY A 87 -19.08 11.28 -10.63
CA GLY A 87 -20.44 11.42 -11.14
C GLY A 87 -21.09 12.72 -10.66
N ILE A 88 -21.65 13.53 -11.58
CA ILE A 88 -22.26 14.82 -11.27
C ILE A 88 -23.35 14.69 -10.21
N SER A 89 -24.26 13.71 -10.37
CA SER A 89 -25.33 13.44 -9.40
C SER A 89 -24.80 13.02 -8.04
N SER A 90 -23.79 12.18 -8.00
CA SER A 90 -23.17 11.70 -6.74
C SER A 90 -22.44 12.82 -6.00
N VAL A 91 -21.74 13.68 -6.73
CA VAL A 91 -21.04 14.84 -6.17
C VAL A 91 -22.05 15.81 -5.55
N SER A 92 -23.12 16.14 -6.28
CA SER A 92 -24.15 17.08 -5.78
C SER A 92 -24.82 16.58 -4.50
N VAL A 93 -25.17 15.29 -4.44
CA VAL A 93 -25.76 14.67 -3.23
C VAL A 93 -24.78 14.70 -2.06
N MET A 94 -23.52 14.31 -2.26
CA MET A 94 -22.51 14.29 -1.18
C MET A 94 -22.19 15.68 -0.64
N HIS A 95 -22.19 16.70 -1.50
CA HIS A 95 -21.93 18.08 -1.09
C HIS A 95 -23.18 18.85 -0.61
N ALA A 96 -24.39 18.33 -0.83
CA ALA A 96 -25.61 18.84 -0.21
C ALA A 96 -25.70 18.44 1.28
N MET A 97 -24.95 17.44 1.74
CA MET A 97 -24.89 17.08 3.15
C MET A 97 -24.25 18.18 3.99
N PRO A 98 -24.63 18.32 5.29
CA PRO A 98 -24.11 19.39 6.17
C PRO A 98 -22.68 19.10 6.65
N PHE A 99 -21.79 18.72 5.73
CA PHE A 99 -20.38 18.45 6.00
C PHE A 99 -19.48 19.41 5.23
N THR A 100 -18.40 19.83 5.87
CA THR A 100 -17.35 20.58 5.17
C THR A 100 -16.59 19.65 4.22
N ARG A 101 -16.02 20.20 3.14
CA ARG A 101 -15.20 19.43 2.18
C ARG A 101 -14.06 18.69 2.87
N ALA A 102 -13.34 19.36 3.80
CA ALA A 102 -12.28 18.74 4.58
C ALA A 102 -12.80 17.55 5.39
N LYS A 103 -13.98 17.67 5.99
CA LYS A 103 -14.59 16.59 6.78
C LYS A 103 -14.97 15.39 5.92
N LEU A 104 -15.50 15.60 4.72
CA LEU A 104 -15.82 14.54 3.75
C LEU A 104 -14.54 13.80 3.32
N TYR A 105 -13.52 14.56 2.90
CA TYR A 105 -12.25 13.99 2.48
C TYR A 105 -11.58 13.17 3.59
N ASN A 106 -11.39 13.78 4.76
CA ASN A 106 -10.70 13.12 5.88
C ASN A 106 -11.43 11.86 6.34
N SER A 107 -12.78 11.91 6.43
CA SER A 107 -13.57 10.74 6.82
C SER A 107 -13.48 9.63 5.78
N GLY A 108 -13.52 9.95 4.49
CA GLY A 108 -13.32 8.98 3.40
C GLY A 108 -11.91 8.39 3.43
N PHE A 109 -10.88 9.24 3.56
CA PHE A 109 -9.49 8.80 3.61
C PHE A 109 -9.22 7.85 4.77
N ILE A 110 -9.68 8.20 5.98
CA ILE A 110 -9.53 7.36 7.17
C ILE A 110 -10.33 6.05 7.05
N SER A 111 -11.55 6.11 6.49
CA SER A 111 -12.32 4.88 6.22
C SER A 111 -11.51 3.90 5.37
N GLY A 112 -10.87 4.39 4.30
CA GLY A 112 -10.05 3.55 3.45
C GLY A 112 -8.84 2.97 4.16
N LEU A 113 -8.14 3.77 4.98
CA LEU A 113 -7.04 3.27 5.80
C LEU A 113 -7.48 2.13 6.72
N ILE A 114 -8.62 2.26 7.39
CA ILE A 114 -9.15 1.20 8.26
C ILE A 114 -9.44 -0.07 7.44
N LEU A 115 -10.06 0.07 6.26
CA LEU A 115 -10.40 -1.07 5.42
C LEU A 115 -9.18 -1.84 4.91
N ILE A 116 -8.07 -1.16 4.57
CA ILE A 116 -6.87 -1.82 4.04
C ILE A 116 -5.93 -2.34 5.14
N ILE A 117 -5.88 -1.67 6.31
CA ILE A 117 -4.98 -2.07 7.40
C ILE A 117 -5.58 -3.23 8.22
N SER A 118 -6.91 -3.24 8.43
CA SER A 118 -7.57 -4.25 9.26
C SER A 118 -7.26 -5.71 8.86
N PRO A 119 -7.28 -6.12 7.59
CA PRO A 119 -6.97 -7.51 7.22
C PRO A 119 -5.51 -7.89 7.47
N ILE A 120 -4.57 -6.95 7.32
CA ILE A 120 -3.15 -7.17 7.63
C ILE A 120 -2.98 -7.40 9.13
N LEU A 121 -3.58 -6.53 9.96
CA LEU A 121 -3.51 -6.67 11.41
C LEU A 121 -4.14 -7.98 11.90
N ILE A 122 -5.31 -8.36 11.38
CA ILE A 122 -5.98 -9.60 11.80
C ILE A 122 -5.13 -10.82 11.45
N ASN A 123 -4.58 -10.89 10.22
CA ASN A 123 -3.69 -11.99 9.84
C ASN A 123 -2.38 -11.98 10.64
N GLY A 124 -1.81 -10.80 10.88
CA GLY A 124 -0.63 -10.67 11.74
C GLY A 124 -0.88 -11.15 13.17
N LEU A 125 -2.04 -10.85 13.75
CA LEU A 125 -2.43 -11.35 15.08
C LEU A 125 -2.59 -12.87 15.09
N ILE A 126 -3.15 -13.47 14.03
CA ILE A 126 -3.24 -14.93 13.89
C ILE A 126 -1.83 -15.53 13.86
N LEU A 127 -0.93 -14.98 13.05
CA LEU A 127 0.45 -15.46 12.96
C LEU A 127 1.20 -15.31 14.28
N LEU A 128 1.02 -14.18 15.00
CA LEU A 128 1.61 -14.00 16.34
C LEU A 128 1.10 -15.00 17.36
N ALA A 129 -0.18 -15.37 17.29
CA ALA A 129 -0.78 -16.37 18.20
C ALA A 129 -0.23 -17.79 18.00
N ILE A 130 0.15 -18.14 16.75
CA ILE A 130 0.69 -19.45 16.39
C ILE A 130 2.21 -19.48 16.27
N SER A 131 2.89 -18.35 16.53
CA SER A 131 4.33 -18.22 16.39
C SER A 131 5.08 -19.20 17.29
N LYS A 132 6.07 -19.88 16.71
CA LYS A 132 7.02 -20.73 17.44
C LYS A 132 8.37 -20.73 16.71
N PRO A 133 9.48 -21.05 17.37
CA PRO A 133 10.78 -21.12 16.70
C PRO A 133 10.75 -22.14 15.55
N VAL A 134 11.10 -21.66 14.35
CA VAL A 134 11.26 -22.47 13.13
C VAL A 134 12.59 -22.06 12.52
N PHE A 135 13.49 -23.02 12.39
CA PHE A 135 14.83 -22.76 11.88
C PHE A 135 14.92 -23.17 10.42
N ASN A 136 15.45 -22.27 9.60
CA ASN A 136 15.87 -22.57 8.24
C ASN A 136 17.38 -22.73 8.20
N GLU A 137 17.86 -23.79 7.53
CA GLU A 137 19.26 -24.12 7.42
C GLU A 137 19.78 -23.62 6.09
N TYR A 138 20.68 -22.64 6.13
CA TYR A 138 21.38 -22.14 4.95
C TYR A 138 22.71 -22.89 4.84
N GLY A 139 22.87 -23.71 3.79
CA GLY A 139 24.16 -24.30 3.46
C GLY A 139 25.11 -23.25 2.93
N THR A 140 26.21 -22.97 3.61
CA THR A 140 27.32 -22.23 3.02
C THR A 140 28.05 -23.13 2.04
N GLU A 141 28.35 -22.64 0.83
CA GLU A 141 29.09 -23.39 -0.20
C GLU A 141 30.48 -23.90 0.28
N THR A 142 30.96 -23.41 1.40
CA THR A 142 32.25 -23.80 2.02
C THR A 142 32.13 -24.85 3.13
N GLY A 143 30.95 -25.36 3.43
CA GLY A 143 30.77 -26.54 4.30
C GLY A 143 31.14 -26.39 5.78
N MET A 144 31.45 -25.20 6.30
CA MET A 144 31.98 -25.02 7.65
C MET A 144 31.05 -24.39 8.69
N HIS A 145 29.98 -23.68 8.29
CA HIS A 145 28.97 -23.19 9.23
C HIS A 145 27.58 -23.27 8.62
N GLN A 146 26.67 -24.00 9.24
CA GLN A 146 25.24 -23.91 9.00
C GLN A 146 24.70 -22.77 9.87
N ASP A 147 24.45 -21.61 9.25
CA ASP A 147 23.74 -20.54 9.93
C ASP A 147 22.25 -20.91 9.98
N THR A 148 21.76 -21.19 11.17
CA THR A 148 20.35 -21.46 11.42
C THR A 148 19.65 -20.14 11.78
N VAL A 149 18.74 -19.69 10.93
CA VAL A 149 17.93 -18.48 11.20
C VAL A 149 16.52 -18.86 11.61
N ASN A 150 16.01 -18.24 12.69
CA ASN A 150 14.64 -18.43 13.11
C ASN A 150 13.70 -17.58 12.24
N VAL A 151 13.09 -18.19 11.24
CA VAL A 151 12.24 -17.53 10.25
C VAL A 151 10.79 -17.25 10.72
N PHE A 152 10.37 -17.80 11.87
CA PHE A 152 9.02 -17.61 12.41
C PHE A 152 9.03 -17.01 13.82
N ALA A 153 10.00 -16.14 14.07
CA ALA A 153 10.06 -15.36 15.29
C ALA A 153 8.98 -14.27 15.33
N ARG A 154 8.57 -13.87 16.52
CA ARG A 154 7.64 -12.75 16.70
C ARG A 154 8.14 -11.45 16.06
N ALA A 155 9.45 -11.23 16.06
CA ALA A 155 10.08 -10.07 15.44
C ALA A 155 9.83 -10.06 13.93
N GLU A 156 9.98 -11.20 13.23
CA GLU A 156 9.73 -11.32 11.78
C GLU A 156 8.27 -11.05 11.43
N ILE A 157 7.33 -11.54 12.26
CA ILE A 157 5.90 -11.28 12.05
C ILE A 157 5.58 -9.79 12.24
N LEU A 158 6.14 -9.14 13.25
CA LEU A 158 5.96 -7.70 13.47
C LEU A 158 6.59 -6.88 12.34
N HIS A 159 7.75 -7.31 11.84
CA HIS A 159 8.39 -6.72 10.67
C HIS A 159 7.51 -6.84 9.43
N TRP A 160 6.95 -8.03 9.17
CA TRP A 160 6.00 -8.25 8.07
C TRP A 160 4.78 -7.32 8.17
N ILE A 161 4.16 -7.19 9.36
CA ILE A 161 3.02 -6.28 9.59
C ILE A 161 3.43 -4.85 9.22
N TRP A 162 4.57 -4.40 9.72
CA TRP A 162 5.07 -3.05 9.51
C TRP A 162 5.33 -2.74 8.04
N VAL A 163 6.08 -3.60 7.37
CA VAL A 163 6.40 -3.45 5.94
C VAL A 163 5.13 -3.47 5.10
N SER A 164 4.23 -4.41 5.35
CA SER A 164 2.94 -4.50 4.67
C SER A 164 2.11 -3.22 4.82
N ILE A 165 2.05 -2.66 6.03
CA ILE A 165 1.35 -1.39 6.29
C ILE A 165 1.99 -0.25 5.48
N ILE A 166 3.31 -0.11 5.47
CA ILE A 166 4.00 0.95 4.70
C ILE A 166 3.68 0.85 3.21
N ILE A 167 3.74 -0.35 2.63
CA ILE A 167 3.42 -0.56 1.21
C ILE A 167 1.99 -0.10 0.90
N VAL A 168 1.00 -0.59 1.65
CA VAL A 168 -0.40 -0.28 1.37
C VAL A 168 -0.76 1.19 1.62
N LEU A 169 -0.11 1.86 2.58
CA LEU A 169 -0.29 3.28 2.86
C LEU A 169 0.11 4.14 1.66
N ILE A 170 1.30 3.91 1.09
CA ILE A 170 1.80 4.68 -0.05
C ILE A 170 0.95 4.43 -1.29
N ILE A 171 0.67 3.15 -1.60
CA ILE A 171 -0.16 2.80 -2.75
C ILE A 171 -1.56 3.43 -2.64
N TYR A 172 -2.14 3.41 -1.44
CA TYR A 172 -3.42 4.05 -1.17
C TYR A 172 -3.37 5.57 -1.37
N ALA A 173 -2.37 6.25 -0.82
CA ALA A 173 -2.22 7.70 -0.96
C ALA A 173 -2.07 8.12 -2.43
N ILE A 174 -1.24 7.42 -3.22
CA ILE A 174 -1.08 7.62 -4.66
C ILE A 174 -2.41 7.37 -5.38
N SER A 175 -3.13 6.31 -5.00
CA SER A 175 -4.42 5.97 -5.62
C SER A 175 -5.50 7.00 -5.32
N VAL A 176 -5.54 7.55 -4.11
CA VAL A 176 -6.47 8.66 -3.77
C VAL A 176 -6.11 9.92 -4.55
N PHE A 177 -4.81 10.24 -4.68
CA PHE A 177 -4.35 11.35 -5.51
C PHE A 177 -4.82 11.19 -6.96
N ALA A 178 -4.63 10.01 -7.56
CA ALA A 178 -5.11 9.69 -8.90
C ALA A 178 -6.63 9.92 -9.04
N GLY A 179 -7.42 9.55 -8.04
CA GLY A 179 -8.87 9.73 -8.03
C GLY A 179 -9.33 11.19 -8.00
N ILE A 180 -8.53 12.08 -7.42
CA ILE A 180 -8.86 13.51 -7.41
C ILE A 180 -8.51 14.16 -8.74
N VAL A 181 -7.47 13.69 -9.41
CA VAL A 181 -7.03 14.24 -10.71
C VAL A 181 -7.92 13.74 -11.86
N THR A 182 -8.50 12.55 -11.74
CA THR A 182 -9.31 11.92 -12.80
C THR A 182 -10.81 12.23 -12.66
N GLY A 183 -11.53 12.22 -13.77
CA GLY A 183 -12.97 12.46 -13.84
C GLY A 183 -13.84 11.20 -13.99
N ASN A 184 -13.23 10.01 -14.19
CA ASN A 184 -13.93 8.76 -14.49
C ASN A 184 -13.37 7.60 -13.67
N ALA A 185 -14.23 6.65 -13.26
CA ALA A 185 -13.84 5.50 -12.41
C ALA A 185 -12.83 4.57 -13.10
N LEU A 186 -12.98 4.31 -14.39
CA LEU A 186 -12.04 3.50 -15.14
C LEU A 186 -10.67 4.18 -15.25
N MET A 187 -10.67 5.47 -15.56
CA MET A 187 -9.44 6.28 -15.60
C MET A 187 -8.80 6.39 -14.23
N HIS A 188 -9.60 6.51 -13.16
CA HIS A 188 -9.07 6.49 -11.79
C HIS A 188 -8.30 5.19 -11.52
N PHE A 189 -8.91 4.04 -11.81
CA PHE A 189 -8.26 2.74 -11.61
C PHE A 189 -6.96 2.61 -12.43
N ALA A 190 -7.02 2.91 -13.72
CA ALA A 190 -5.87 2.84 -14.61
C ALA A 190 -4.75 3.79 -14.19
N THR A 191 -5.09 5.05 -13.89
CA THR A 191 -4.13 6.08 -13.45
C THR A 191 -3.54 5.75 -12.09
N ALA A 192 -4.33 5.18 -11.16
CA ALA A 192 -3.84 4.76 -9.86
C ALA A 192 -2.79 3.65 -10.00
N LEU A 193 -3.02 2.65 -10.85
CA LEU A 193 -2.01 1.63 -11.14
C LEU A 193 -0.78 2.23 -11.81
N TRP A 194 -0.97 3.06 -12.82
CA TRP A 194 0.13 3.69 -13.56
C TRP A 194 1.02 4.56 -12.67
N PHE A 195 0.43 5.41 -11.83
CA PHE A 195 1.18 6.31 -10.96
C PHE A 195 2.07 5.59 -9.94
N ASN A 196 1.69 4.40 -9.51
CA ASN A 196 2.53 3.61 -8.62
C ASN A 196 3.84 3.15 -9.29
N PHE A 197 3.87 3.05 -10.62
CA PHE A 197 5.06 2.64 -11.38
C PHE A 197 5.68 3.77 -12.21
N LEU A 198 5.02 4.93 -12.30
CA LEU A 198 5.44 6.04 -13.17
C LEU A 198 6.85 6.55 -12.83
N VAL A 199 7.13 6.80 -11.55
CA VAL A 199 8.41 7.35 -11.13
C VAL A 199 9.57 6.40 -11.40
N PRO A 200 9.52 5.11 -11.01
CA PRO A 200 10.58 4.16 -11.37
C PRO A 200 10.67 3.92 -12.88
N ALA A 201 9.56 3.94 -13.62
CA ALA A 201 9.59 3.80 -15.07
C ALA A 201 10.30 4.99 -15.74
N LEU A 202 9.97 6.22 -15.35
CA LEU A 202 10.66 7.42 -15.85
C LEU A 202 12.15 7.39 -15.50
N TYR A 203 12.49 7.01 -14.27
CA TYR A 203 13.87 6.86 -13.85
C TYR A 203 14.61 5.85 -14.72
N GLY A 204 14.02 4.67 -14.98
CA GLY A 204 14.60 3.67 -15.88
C GLY A 204 14.81 4.20 -17.31
N VAL A 205 13.86 4.97 -17.86
CA VAL A 205 13.98 5.62 -19.17
C VAL A 205 15.15 6.63 -19.17
N PHE A 206 15.29 7.44 -18.12
CA PHE A 206 16.42 8.37 -18.00
C PHE A 206 17.76 7.65 -17.99
N ILE A 207 17.90 6.60 -17.21
CA ILE A 207 19.14 5.81 -17.17
C ILE A 207 19.44 5.17 -18.52
N ALA A 208 18.43 4.57 -19.16
CA ALA A 208 18.57 3.99 -20.49
C ALA A 208 19.02 5.02 -21.54
N TYR A 209 18.42 6.23 -21.48
CA TYR A 209 18.80 7.33 -22.37
C TYR A 209 20.26 7.77 -22.16
N PHE A 210 20.66 8.01 -20.91
CA PHE A 210 22.02 8.45 -20.61
C PHE A 210 23.08 7.36 -20.91
N SER A 211 22.76 6.11 -20.67
CA SER A 211 23.67 5.00 -21.00
C SER A 211 23.91 4.86 -22.51
N HIS A 212 22.93 5.26 -23.32
CA HIS A 212 23.02 5.13 -24.78
C HIS A 212 23.66 6.35 -25.46
N TYR A 213 23.37 7.56 -24.96
CA TYR A 213 23.73 8.81 -25.63
C TYR A 213 24.89 9.57 -24.97
N LEU A 214 25.20 9.32 -23.69
CA LEU A 214 26.29 10.02 -23.00
C LEU A 214 27.54 9.16 -22.98
N TYR A 215 28.56 9.62 -23.72
CA TYR A 215 29.87 8.98 -23.69
C TYR A 215 30.50 9.10 -22.28
N GLY A 216 30.93 7.98 -21.72
CA GLY A 216 31.51 7.93 -20.36
C GLY A 216 30.51 7.80 -19.23
N PHE A 217 29.20 7.66 -19.51
CA PHE A 217 28.22 7.34 -18.47
C PHE A 217 28.43 5.90 -17.97
N ASP A 218 28.76 5.77 -16.69
CA ASP A 218 28.99 4.47 -16.08
C ASP A 218 27.66 3.71 -15.88
N THR A 219 27.48 2.63 -16.62
CA THR A 219 26.33 1.73 -16.51
C THR A 219 26.52 0.65 -15.46
N THR A 220 27.74 0.50 -14.90
CA THR A 220 28.05 -0.50 -13.86
C THR A 220 27.63 -0.06 -12.47
N GLY A 221 27.25 1.21 -12.31
CA GLY A 221 26.76 1.76 -11.05
C GLY A 221 25.37 1.22 -10.67
N ASN A 222 25.05 1.28 -9.38
CA ASN A 222 23.78 0.79 -8.80
C ASN A 222 22.57 1.70 -9.15
N TRP A 223 22.56 2.32 -10.33
CA TRP A 223 21.52 3.28 -10.74
C TRP A 223 20.14 2.66 -10.73
N LEU A 224 20.00 1.43 -11.23
CA LEU A 224 18.71 0.72 -11.25
C LEU A 224 18.20 0.46 -9.83
N GLU A 225 19.11 0.13 -8.93
CA GLU A 225 18.80 -0.07 -7.50
C GLU A 225 18.23 1.19 -6.84
N TYR A 226 18.82 2.36 -7.12
CA TYR A 226 18.28 3.62 -6.60
C TYR A 226 16.85 3.92 -7.13
N GLY A 227 16.60 3.62 -8.41
CA GLY A 227 15.27 3.76 -9.01
C GLY A 227 14.22 2.87 -8.36
N MET A 228 14.58 1.63 -8.05
CA MET A 228 13.67 0.69 -7.37
C MET A 228 13.37 1.10 -5.92
N LYS A 229 14.32 1.74 -5.22
CA LYS A 229 14.13 2.25 -3.86
C LYS A 229 13.10 3.39 -3.75
N ILE A 230 12.73 4.03 -4.86
CA ILE A 230 11.74 5.11 -4.86
C ILE A 230 10.33 4.58 -4.51
N THR A 231 9.99 3.36 -4.94
CA THR A 231 8.68 2.75 -4.73
C THR A 231 8.80 1.63 -3.70
N PRO A 232 8.02 1.66 -2.59
CA PRO A 232 8.15 0.66 -1.52
C PRO A 232 7.92 -0.76 -2.02
N PHE A 233 7.02 -0.94 -2.97
CA PHE A 233 6.73 -2.23 -3.59
C PHE A 233 7.95 -2.83 -4.31
N LEU A 234 8.67 -2.04 -5.12
CA LEU A 234 9.87 -2.50 -5.82
C LEU A 234 11.08 -2.65 -4.88
N ASN A 235 11.17 -1.78 -3.88
CA ASN A 235 12.22 -1.83 -2.88
C ASN A 235 12.16 -3.14 -2.05
N VAL A 236 10.96 -3.55 -1.66
CA VAL A 236 10.74 -4.81 -0.93
C VAL A 236 11.09 -6.02 -1.79
N LEU A 237 10.76 -5.98 -3.09
CA LEU A 237 11.15 -7.02 -4.04
C LEU A 237 12.66 -7.19 -4.15
N GLN A 238 13.39 -6.07 -4.21
CA GLN A 238 14.83 -6.06 -4.40
C GLN A 238 15.59 -6.44 -3.12
N ASN A 239 15.11 -6.01 -1.97
CA ASN A 239 15.79 -6.16 -0.68
C ASN A 239 15.22 -7.29 0.19
N GLU A 240 14.71 -8.36 -0.44
CA GLU A 240 14.22 -9.56 0.27
C GLU A 240 13.29 -9.26 1.44
N GLY A 241 12.38 -8.30 1.23
CA GLY A 241 11.40 -7.92 2.26
C GLY A 241 11.88 -6.88 3.27
N ASN A 242 13.15 -6.54 3.27
CA ASN A 242 13.71 -5.61 4.23
C ASN A 242 13.55 -4.14 3.80
N LEU A 243 12.93 -3.32 4.65
CA LEU A 243 12.93 -1.87 4.52
C LEU A 243 13.93 -1.28 5.52
N GLY A 244 14.98 -0.65 5.00
CA GLY A 244 15.90 0.12 5.84
C GLY A 244 15.19 1.31 6.52
N VAL A 245 15.73 1.77 7.65
CA VAL A 245 15.16 2.88 8.43
C VAL A 245 14.98 4.14 7.58
N TYR A 246 15.97 4.47 6.74
CA TYR A 246 15.92 5.64 5.85
C TYR A 246 14.79 5.52 4.82
N SER A 247 14.63 4.35 4.20
CA SER A 247 13.54 4.09 3.24
C SER A 247 12.18 4.21 3.92
N THR A 248 12.03 3.69 5.12
CA THR A 248 10.82 3.78 5.92
C THR A 248 10.44 5.24 6.22
N ILE A 249 11.40 6.05 6.70
CA ILE A 249 11.19 7.48 6.97
C ILE A 249 10.79 8.20 5.68
N PHE A 250 11.49 7.93 4.59
CA PHE A 250 11.19 8.50 3.27
C PHE A 250 9.75 8.20 2.85
N TYR A 251 9.28 6.97 2.99
CA TYR A 251 7.91 6.60 2.62
C TYR A 251 6.87 7.22 3.52
N VAL A 252 7.10 7.28 4.83
CA VAL A 252 6.19 7.97 5.77
C VAL A 252 6.06 9.45 5.43
N ILE A 253 7.17 10.12 5.13
CA ILE A 253 7.14 11.54 4.71
C ILE A 253 6.36 11.69 3.40
N ASN A 254 6.62 10.84 2.39
CA ASN A 254 5.89 10.87 1.12
C ASN A 254 4.38 10.64 1.31
N PHE A 255 3.98 9.72 2.18
CA PHE A 255 2.58 9.50 2.53
C PHE A 255 1.93 10.76 3.10
N LEU A 256 2.59 11.43 4.06
CA LEU A 256 2.08 12.66 4.67
C LEU A 256 1.99 13.80 3.65
N VAL A 257 3.01 13.96 2.81
CA VAL A 257 3.03 14.97 1.74
C VAL A 257 1.89 14.73 0.75
N LEU A 258 1.72 13.50 0.28
CA LEU A 258 0.62 13.13 -0.61
C LEU A 258 -0.75 13.37 0.03
N TYR A 259 -0.93 13.02 1.31
CA TYR A 259 -2.16 13.31 2.04
C TYR A 259 -2.50 14.79 2.06
N VAL A 260 -1.52 15.66 2.37
CA VAL A 260 -1.70 17.12 2.41
C VAL A 260 -2.02 17.66 1.01
N ILE A 261 -1.22 17.32 0.00
CA ILE A 261 -1.42 17.77 -1.38
C ILE A 261 -2.82 17.36 -1.86
N THR A 262 -3.18 16.12 -1.64
CA THR A 262 -4.47 15.56 -2.07
C THR A 262 -5.64 16.24 -1.38
N SER A 263 -5.52 16.52 -0.08
CA SER A 263 -6.51 17.28 0.69
C SER A 263 -6.70 18.70 0.14
N LEU A 264 -5.62 19.40 -0.19
CA LEU A 264 -5.66 20.74 -0.74
C LEU A 264 -6.28 20.77 -2.14
N LEU A 265 -5.92 19.82 -3.00
CA LEU A 265 -6.51 19.69 -4.34
C LEU A 265 -8.00 19.37 -4.27
N TYR A 266 -8.40 18.48 -3.37
CA TYR A 266 -9.80 18.16 -3.15
C TYR A 266 -10.62 19.39 -2.75
N GLN A 267 -10.10 20.24 -1.88
CA GLN A 267 -10.78 21.47 -1.44
C GLN A 267 -10.93 22.50 -2.57
N LYS A 268 -9.94 22.57 -3.47
CA LYS A 268 -9.93 23.51 -4.61
C LYS A 268 -10.73 23.01 -5.81
N ARG A 269 -11.04 21.70 -5.89
CA ARG A 269 -11.76 21.11 -7.03
C ARG A 269 -13.14 21.77 -7.23
N LYS A 270 -13.42 22.21 -8.45
CA LYS A 270 -14.72 22.76 -8.82
C LYS A 270 -15.72 21.61 -9.00
N LEU A 271 -16.88 21.70 -8.32
CA LEU A 271 -17.90 20.65 -8.35
C LEU A 271 -18.60 20.51 -9.70
N GLU A 272 -18.67 21.62 -10.43
CA GLU A 272 -19.29 21.69 -11.76
C GLU A 272 -18.56 20.86 -12.81
N ARG A 273 -17.28 20.54 -12.56
CA ARG A 273 -16.42 19.72 -13.43
C ARG A 273 -16.18 18.32 -12.87
N ALA A 274 -17.22 17.72 -12.30
CA ALA A 274 -17.07 16.43 -11.62
C ALA A 274 -16.65 15.28 -12.57
N THR A 275 -16.97 15.39 -13.86
CA THR A 275 -16.60 14.40 -14.89
C THR A 275 -15.34 14.79 -15.68
N ASP A 276 -14.82 15.98 -15.46
CA ASP A 276 -13.61 16.43 -16.14
C ASP A 276 -12.37 16.07 -15.32
N SER A 277 -11.30 15.70 -16.02
CA SER A 277 -9.97 15.63 -15.41
C SER A 277 -9.53 17.03 -14.94
N LEU A 278 -8.79 17.11 -13.84
CA LEU A 278 -8.10 18.33 -13.47
C LEU A 278 -7.02 18.60 -14.54
N VAL A 279 -7.29 19.54 -15.42
CA VAL A 279 -6.29 20.12 -16.32
C VAL A 279 -5.97 21.52 -15.81
#